data_6fb9c3331733b8e9bb0ddf4f73a51ee2
#
_entry.id   6fb9c3331733b8e9bb0ddf4f73a51ee2
#
_cell.length_a   1.000
_cell.length_b   1.000
_cell.length_c   1.000
_cell.angle_alpha   90.00
_cell.angle_beta   90.00
_cell.angle_gamma   90.00
#
_symmetry.space_group_name_H-M   'P 1'
#
loop_
_entity.id
_entity.type
_entity.pdbx_description
1 polymer ?
#
loop_
_entity_poly.entity_id
_entity_poly.type
_entity_poly.pdbx_seq_one_letter_code
_entity_poly.pdbx_strand_id
1 'polypeptide(L)'
;MSETPAIPALEIIQLEVGLLQNFCEVIGCPETGEAALVDPAFEVDSLLKIARERGWSVETILLTHTHDDHVAGLDEAAAETGATVRCHPLEVEVARQHAPTVLAVADGEDVQIGAGRMRAIWAPGHTPGCVCWYGPESDALITRDVLFVGSCGGVSYPGSDPAAMVDTLQRKLGGLPEQTRLYPGHAYGKTPTSSLMWEFATNPALLADSLERFCAYKKVRVPG
;
A
#
# COMPACT_ATOMS: atom_id res chain seq x y z
N MET A 1 16.58 -31.40 -14.84
CA MET A 1 15.52 -30.39 -14.68
C MET A 1 16.11 -29.34 -13.77
N SER A 2 16.41 -28.14 -14.26
CA SER A 2 16.89 -27.04 -13.42
C SER A 2 15.71 -26.56 -12.57
N GLU A 3 15.81 -26.69 -11.25
CA GLU A 3 14.86 -26.05 -10.35
C GLU A 3 14.88 -24.54 -10.61
N THR A 4 13.73 -23.95 -10.86
CA THR A 4 13.62 -22.50 -10.87
C THR A 4 13.97 -22.02 -9.45
N PRO A 5 14.90 -21.07 -9.28
CA PRO A 5 15.27 -20.59 -7.96
C PRO A 5 14.03 -20.03 -7.26
N ALA A 6 13.91 -20.28 -5.96
CA ALA A 6 12.81 -19.74 -5.16
C ALA A 6 12.92 -18.20 -5.13
N ILE A 7 11.77 -17.52 -5.24
CA ILE A 7 11.72 -16.07 -5.11
C ILE A 7 11.94 -15.74 -3.62
N PRO A 8 12.91 -14.88 -3.27
CA PRO A 8 13.19 -14.55 -1.87
C PRO A 8 12.10 -13.65 -1.27
N ALA A 9 11.93 -13.77 0.04
CA ALA A 9 11.13 -12.85 0.81
C ALA A 9 11.82 -11.46 0.89
N LEU A 10 11.02 -10.40 0.77
CA LEU A 10 11.47 -9.03 0.98
C LEU A 10 11.40 -8.67 2.47
N GLU A 11 12.33 -7.87 2.94
CA GLU A 11 12.27 -7.27 4.27
C GLU A 11 11.48 -5.97 4.20
N ILE A 12 10.52 -5.77 5.13
CA ILE A 12 9.67 -4.58 5.19
C ILE A 12 9.93 -3.86 6.50
N ILE A 13 10.34 -2.60 6.40
CA ILE A 13 10.56 -1.72 7.54
C ILE A 13 9.53 -0.59 7.46
N GLN A 14 8.68 -0.49 8.48
CA GLN A 14 7.64 0.53 8.57
C GLN A 14 8.10 1.65 9.49
N LEU A 15 7.91 2.90 9.08
CA LEU A 15 8.20 4.11 9.84
C LEU A 15 6.94 4.96 9.96
N GLU A 16 6.60 5.38 11.18
CA GLU A 16 5.56 6.39 11.41
C GLU A 16 6.14 7.79 11.17
N VAL A 17 5.47 8.58 10.33
CA VAL A 17 5.93 9.91 9.89
C VAL A 17 4.80 10.93 9.91
N GLY A 18 5.17 12.19 10.02
CA GLY A 18 4.25 13.33 9.89
C GLY A 18 3.18 13.44 10.98
N LEU A 19 2.44 14.54 10.94
CA LEU A 19 1.43 14.87 11.96
C LEU A 19 0.14 14.04 11.81
N LEU A 20 -0.11 13.46 10.64
CA LEU A 20 -1.25 12.58 10.39
C LEU A 20 -0.96 11.13 10.73
N GLN A 21 0.20 10.86 11.36
CA GLN A 21 0.62 9.51 11.76
C GLN A 21 0.63 8.53 10.58
N ASN A 22 1.13 9.00 9.41
CA ASN A 22 1.27 8.14 8.24
C ASN A 22 2.33 7.07 8.53
N PHE A 23 2.11 5.88 8.01
CA PHE A 23 3.18 4.91 7.89
C PHE A 23 3.80 5.01 6.48
N CYS A 24 5.11 4.94 6.38
CA CYS A 24 5.84 4.75 5.13
C CYS A 24 6.69 3.50 5.25
N GLU A 25 6.83 2.73 4.18
CA GLU A 25 7.66 1.53 4.21
C GLU A 25 8.90 1.68 3.33
N VAL A 26 10.00 1.09 3.82
CA VAL A 26 11.18 0.74 3.04
C VAL A 26 11.15 -0.76 2.86
N ILE A 27 11.06 -1.22 1.62
CA ILE A 27 11.03 -2.64 1.26
C ILE A 27 12.36 -2.96 0.58
N GLY A 28 13.11 -3.91 1.13
CA GLY A 28 14.42 -4.29 0.59
C GLY A 28 14.53 -5.76 0.26
N CYS A 29 15.27 -6.06 -0.79
CA CYS A 29 15.70 -7.41 -1.13
C CYS A 29 17.06 -7.68 -0.49
N PRO A 30 17.16 -8.55 0.55
CA PRO A 30 18.43 -8.80 1.23
C PRO A 30 19.49 -9.44 0.33
N GLU A 31 19.06 -10.13 -0.74
CA GLU A 31 19.97 -10.84 -1.65
C GLU A 31 20.68 -9.89 -2.64
N THR A 32 19.97 -8.85 -3.11
CA THR A 32 20.51 -7.96 -4.17
C THR A 32 20.87 -6.58 -3.65
N GLY A 33 20.30 -6.16 -2.52
CA GLY A 33 20.43 -4.80 -2.01
C GLY A 33 19.54 -3.78 -2.74
N GLU A 34 18.65 -4.22 -3.64
CA GLU A 34 17.66 -3.33 -4.24
C GLU A 34 16.48 -3.11 -3.30
N ALA A 35 15.90 -1.91 -3.33
CA ALA A 35 14.80 -1.54 -2.46
C ALA A 35 13.75 -0.70 -3.16
N ALA A 36 12.58 -0.60 -2.52
CA ALA A 36 11.52 0.32 -2.86
C ALA A 36 11.08 1.13 -1.63
N LEU A 37 10.58 2.35 -1.87
CA LEU A 37 9.78 3.10 -0.90
C LEU A 37 8.30 2.93 -1.22
N VAL A 38 7.44 2.95 -0.20
CA VAL A 38 5.99 2.99 -0.39
C VAL A 38 5.45 4.28 0.17
N ASP A 39 4.73 5.04 -0.67
CA ASP A 39 4.13 6.34 -0.36
C ASP A 39 5.06 7.23 0.48
N PRO A 40 6.16 7.75 -0.09
CA PRO A 40 7.09 8.60 0.65
C PRO A 40 6.45 9.95 0.96
N ALA A 41 5.66 9.98 2.05
CA ALA A 41 4.82 11.11 2.44
C ALA A 41 5.62 12.23 3.10
N PHE A 42 6.36 11.88 4.14
CA PHE A 42 7.13 12.83 4.96
C PHE A 42 8.44 12.20 5.40
N GLU A 43 9.37 13.03 5.91
CA GLU A 43 10.62 12.56 6.51
C GLU A 43 11.43 11.64 5.59
N VAL A 44 11.49 11.99 4.29
CA VAL A 44 12.17 11.21 3.23
C VAL A 44 13.61 10.88 3.61
N ASP A 45 14.34 11.83 4.20
CA ASP A 45 15.70 11.61 4.72
C ASP A 45 15.78 10.42 5.68
N SER A 46 14.76 10.23 6.55
CA SER A 46 14.71 9.12 7.50
C SER A 46 14.49 7.78 6.78
N LEU A 47 13.63 7.74 5.76
CA LEU A 47 13.42 6.55 4.92
C LEU A 47 14.70 6.18 4.15
N LEU A 48 15.34 7.15 3.53
CA LEU A 48 16.59 6.96 2.80
C LEU A 48 17.75 6.57 3.73
N LYS A 49 17.75 7.08 4.96
CA LYS A 49 18.74 6.67 5.98
C LYS A 49 18.57 5.20 6.33
N ILE A 50 17.35 4.71 6.52
CA ILE A 50 17.08 3.29 6.74
C ILE A 50 17.63 2.45 5.59
N ALA A 51 17.35 2.83 4.33
CA ALA A 51 17.87 2.13 3.17
C ALA A 51 19.40 2.11 3.16
N ARG A 52 20.06 3.26 3.39
CA ARG A 52 21.53 3.37 3.44
C ARG A 52 22.16 2.51 4.55
N GLU A 53 21.58 2.50 5.75
CA GLU A 53 22.04 1.70 6.88
C GLU A 53 21.96 0.19 6.63
N ARG A 54 21.05 -0.25 5.75
CA ARG A 54 20.91 -1.62 5.28
C ARG A 54 21.77 -1.95 4.07
N GLY A 55 22.46 -0.95 3.50
CA GLY A 55 23.20 -1.11 2.24
C GLY A 55 22.29 -1.29 1.03
N TRP A 56 21.07 -0.75 1.09
CA TRP A 56 20.07 -0.85 0.03
C TRP A 56 20.08 0.37 -0.88
N SER A 57 19.88 0.13 -2.19
CA SER A 57 19.66 1.15 -3.23
C SER A 57 18.17 1.20 -3.58
N VAL A 58 17.58 2.37 -3.45
CA VAL A 58 16.16 2.58 -3.78
C VAL A 58 16.02 2.80 -5.29
N GLU A 59 15.47 1.81 -6.00
CA GLU A 59 15.28 1.84 -7.46
C GLU A 59 13.80 2.03 -7.85
N THR A 60 12.89 1.86 -6.91
CA THR A 60 11.45 1.89 -7.15
C THR A 60 10.73 2.67 -6.04
N ILE A 61 9.68 3.41 -6.42
CA ILE A 61 8.70 3.98 -5.49
C ILE A 61 7.34 3.40 -5.87
N LEU A 62 6.71 2.74 -4.91
CA LEU A 62 5.38 2.16 -5.04
C LEU A 62 4.36 3.14 -4.46
N LEU A 63 3.45 3.66 -5.27
CA LEU A 63 2.33 4.45 -4.75
C LEU A 63 1.09 3.59 -4.62
N THR A 64 0.37 3.80 -3.53
CA THR A 64 -0.94 3.19 -3.33
C THR A 64 -2.05 4.08 -3.89
N HIS A 65 -1.95 5.38 -3.70
CA HIS A 65 -2.81 6.41 -4.27
C HIS A 65 -2.12 7.80 -4.15
N THR A 66 -2.76 8.85 -4.62
CA THR A 66 -2.15 10.19 -4.71
C THR A 66 -2.84 11.26 -3.88
N HIS A 67 -3.38 10.93 -2.69
CA HIS A 67 -3.74 11.97 -1.73
C HIS A 67 -2.49 12.69 -1.23
N ASP A 68 -2.62 13.97 -0.95
CA ASP A 68 -1.50 14.87 -0.61
C ASP A 68 -0.61 14.32 0.50
N ASP A 69 -1.19 13.71 1.50
CA ASP A 69 -0.47 13.14 2.64
C ASP A 69 0.22 11.79 2.35
N HIS A 70 0.09 11.25 1.13
CA HIS A 70 0.83 10.07 0.66
C HIS A 70 1.92 10.41 -0.36
N VAL A 71 1.83 11.60 -0.98
CA VAL A 71 2.80 12.03 -2.02
C VAL A 71 3.58 13.30 -1.62
N ALA A 72 3.41 13.81 -0.41
CA ALA A 72 4.02 15.06 0.01
C ALA A 72 5.56 15.08 -0.07
N GLY A 73 6.22 13.94 0.08
CA GLY A 73 7.68 13.79 -0.07
C GLY A 73 8.10 13.14 -1.38
N LEU A 74 7.16 12.91 -2.32
CA LEU A 74 7.47 12.18 -3.55
C LEU A 74 8.48 12.92 -4.44
N ASP A 75 8.39 14.25 -4.53
CA ASP A 75 9.35 15.07 -5.29
C ASP A 75 10.78 14.88 -4.77
N GLU A 76 10.95 14.95 -3.44
CA GLU A 76 12.23 14.77 -2.77
C GLU A 76 12.75 13.34 -2.96
N ALA A 77 11.90 12.32 -2.71
CA ALA A 77 12.27 10.93 -2.86
C ALA A 77 12.70 10.58 -4.30
N ALA A 78 11.96 11.08 -5.29
CA ALA A 78 12.27 10.86 -6.71
C ALA A 78 13.56 11.58 -7.13
N ALA A 79 13.80 12.80 -6.63
CA ALA A 79 15.00 13.57 -6.94
C ALA A 79 16.27 12.94 -6.32
N GLU A 80 16.19 12.48 -5.07
CA GLU A 80 17.32 11.90 -4.33
C GLU A 80 17.71 10.51 -4.83
N THR A 81 16.74 9.72 -5.33
CA THR A 81 16.97 8.31 -5.70
C THR A 81 17.05 8.10 -7.21
N GLY A 82 16.40 8.93 -8.01
CA GLY A 82 16.16 8.65 -9.44
C GLY A 82 15.23 7.46 -9.68
N ALA A 83 14.55 6.96 -8.65
CA ALA A 83 13.71 5.78 -8.68
C ALA A 83 12.52 5.90 -9.64
N THR A 84 12.11 4.79 -10.22
CA THR A 84 10.89 4.71 -11.04
C THR A 84 9.67 4.59 -10.14
N VAL A 85 8.71 5.51 -10.32
CA VAL A 85 7.42 5.46 -9.62
C VAL A 85 6.47 4.47 -10.31
N ARG A 86 5.81 3.62 -9.51
CA ARG A 86 4.82 2.65 -9.97
C ARG A 86 3.49 2.94 -9.29
N CYS A 87 2.43 3.15 -10.07
CA CYS A 87 1.08 3.44 -9.55
C CYS A 87 -0.01 2.95 -10.50
N HIS A 88 -1.26 2.94 -10.05
CA HIS A 88 -2.39 2.63 -10.92
C HIS A 88 -2.51 3.65 -12.07
N PRO A 89 -3.00 3.27 -13.27
CA PRO A 89 -3.18 4.20 -14.40
C PRO A 89 -3.94 5.48 -14.06
N LEU A 90 -4.92 5.43 -13.16
CA LEU A 90 -5.71 6.59 -12.72
C LEU A 90 -4.94 7.58 -11.83
N GLU A 91 -3.80 7.18 -11.28
CA GLU A 91 -2.95 8.01 -10.41
C GLU A 91 -1.75 8.60 -11.16
N VAL A 92 -1.48 8.15 -12.40
CA VAL A 92 -0.28 8.52 -13.19
C VAL A 92 -0.19 10.02 -13.44
N GLU A 93 -1.31 10.68 -13.75
CA GLU A 93 -1.30 12.10 -14.07
C GLU A 93 -0.88 12.97 -12.88
N VAL A 94 -1.35 12.63 -11.68
CA VAL A 94 -0.96 13.31 -10.45
C VAL A 94 0.48 12.96 -10.08
N ALA A 95 0.85 11.69 -10.11
CA ALA A 95 2.21 11.25 -9.80
C ALA A 95 3.27 11.91 -10.68
N ARG A 96 2.97 12.17 -11.96
CA ARG A 96 3.87 12.88 -12.90
C ARG A 96 4.11 14.34 -12.56
N GLN A 97 3.31 14.94 -11.71
CA GLN A 97 3.57 16.31 -11.22
C GLN A 97 4.71 16.31 -10.19
N HIS A 98 5.02 15.14 -9.60
CA HIS A 98 5.98 14.94 -8.52
C HIS A 98 7.22 14.14 -8.94
N ALA A 99 7.17 13.37 -10.02
CA ALA A 99 8.29 12.51 -10.41
C ALA A 99 8.46 12.45 -11.93
N PRO A 100 9.73 12.47 -12.43
CA PRO A 100 10.00 12.48 -13.86
C PRO A 100 9.71 11.13 -14.54
N THR A 101 9.79 10.02 -13.80
CA THR A 101 9.60 8.66 -14.34
C THR A 101 8.48 7.96 -13.62
N VAL A 102 7.31 7.89 -14.25
CA VAL A 102 6.12 7.24 -13.70
C VAL A 102 5.60 6.20 -14.70
N LEU A 103 5.50 4.96 -14.25
CA LEU A 103 4.96 3.84 -15.02
C LEU A 103 3.69 3.31 -14.37
N ALA A 104 2.67 3.11 -15.17
CA ALA A 104 1.45 2.48 -14.73
C ALA A 104 1.68 0.99 -14.39
N VAL A 105 0.91 0.48 -13.45
CA VAL A 105 0.88 -0.94 -13.08
C VAL A 105 -0.54 -1.48 -13.25
N ALA A 106 -0.67 -2.68 -13.83
CA ALA A 106 -1.95 -3.35 -13.97
C ALA A 106 -2.33 -4.15 -12.71
N ASP A 107 -3.63 -4.43 -12.55
CA ASP A 107 -4.10 -5.35 -11.50
C ASP A 107 -3.47 -6.74 -11.69
N GLY A 108 -2.90 -7.29 -10.64
CA GLY A 108 -2.19 -8.57 -10.64
C GLY A 108 -0.76 -8.53 -11.18
N GLU A 109 -0.26 -7.37 -11.63
CA GLU A 109 1.12 -7.23 -12.12
C GLU A 109 2.13 -7.33 -10.95
N ASP A 110 3.20 -8.07 -11.18
CA ASP A 110 4.32 -8.17 -10.24
C ASP A 110 5.36 -7.08 -10.55
N VAL A 111 5.69 -6.26 -9.56
CA VAL A 111 6.80 -5.30 -9.61
C VAL A 111 8.00 -5.92 -8.91
N GLN A 112 9.09 -6.06 -9.64
CA GLN A 112 10.33 -6.63 -9.10
C GLN A 112 11.03 -5.63 -8.17
N ILE A 113 11.56 -6.15 -7.06
CA ILE A 113 12.44 -5.43 -6.13
C ILE A 113 13.65 -6.37 -5.92
N GLY A 114 14.68 -6.16 -6.71
CA GLY A 114 15.76 -7.12 -6.81
C GLY A 114 15.29 -8.50 -7.28
N ALA A 115 15.60 -9.53 -6.52
CA ALA A 115 15.16 -10.90 -6.78
C ALA A 115 13.75 -11.20 -6.24
N GLY A 116 13.22 -10.34 -5.35
CA GLY A 116 11.86 -10.44 -4.80
C GLY A 116 10.83 -9.65 -5.61
N ARG A 117 9.58 -9.65 -5.16
CA ARG A 117 8.48 -8.95 -5.85
C ARG A 117 7.37 -8.49 -4.91
N MET A 118 6.67 -7.44 -5.36
CA MET A 118 5.38 -7.01 -4.82
C MET A 118 4.33 -7.05 -5.93
N ARG A 119 3.19 -7.67 -5.66
CA ARG A 119 2.06 -7.74 -6.59
C ARG A 119 1.11 -6.59 -6.36
N ALA A 120 0.76 -5.89 -7.42
CA ALA A 120 -0.29 -4.88 -7.39
C ALA A 120 -1.68 -5.54 -7.30
N ILE A 121 -2.48 -5.13 -6.34
CA ILE A 121 -3.91 -5.48 -6.24
C ILE A 121 -4.68 -4.17 -6.37
N TRP A 122 -5.35 -3.96 -7.50
CA TRP A 122 -6.23 -2.80 -7.66
C TRP A 122 -7.38 -2.88 -6.66
N ALA A 123 -7.46 -1.90 -5.78
CA ALA A 123 -8.28 -1.89 -4.58
C ALA A 123 -9.13 -0.61 -4.48
N PRO A 124 -10.04 -0.35 -5.46
CA PRO A 124 -10.83 0.87 -5.48
C PRO A 124 -11.78 0.96 -4.29
N GLY A 125 -12.13 2.19 -3.94
CA GLY A 125 -13.08 2.48 -2.87
C GLY A 125 -12.76 3.76 -2.12
N HIS A 126 -11.55 3.90 -1.59
CA HIS A 126 -11.06 5.15 -1.00
C HIS A 126 -10.72 6.16 -2.10
N THR A 127 -9.92 5.77 -3.10
CA THR A 127 -9.84 6.43 -4.41
C THR A 127 -10.12 5.42 -5.52
N PRO A 128 -10.41 5.88 -6.76
CA PRO A 128 -10.60 4.99 -7.90
C PRO A 128 -9.33 4.22 -8.29
N GLY A 129 -8.17 4.80 -8.01
CA GLY A 129 -6.85 4.27 -8.37
C GLY A 129 -6.09 3.60 -7.24
N CYS A 130 -6.70 3.35 -6.07
CA CYS A 130 -6.02 2.67 -4.97
C CYS A 130 -5.45 1.32 -5.37
N VAL A 131 -4.22 1.05 -4.92
CA VAL A 131 -3.51 -0.23 -5.04
C VAL A 131 -3.09 -0.68 -3.65
N CYS A 132 -3.35 -1.95 -3.33
CA CYS A 132 -2.65 -2.64 -2.25
C CYS A 132 -1.44 -3.38 -2.83
N TRP A 133 -0.31 -3.37 -2.11
CA TRP A 133 0.89 -4.07 -2.53
C TRP A 133 1.05 -5.36 -1.73
N TYR A 134 0.98 -6.49 -2.42
CA TYR A 134 1.05 -7.82 -1.81
C TYR A 134 2.37 -8.52 -2.12
N GLY A 135 3.11 -8.89 -1.09
CA GLY A 135 4.33 -9.71 -1.17
C GLY A 135 4.03 -11.14 -0.73
N PRO A 136 3.70 -12.06 -1.65
CA PRO A 136 3.32 -13.42 -1.29
C PRO A 136 4.42 -14.20 -0.56
N GLU A 137 5.68 -14.00 -0.95
CA GLU A 137 6.82 -14.66 -0.34
C GLU A 137 7.20 -14.03 1.03
N SER A 138 6.72 -12.82 1.29
CA SER A 138 6.95 -12.06 2.55
C SER A 138 5.75 -12.15 3.51
N ASP A 139 4.67 -12.84 3.12
CA ASP A 139 3.40 -12.86 3.85
C ASP A 139 2.90 -11.45 4.24
N ALA A 140 3.07 -10.48 3.36
CA ALA A 140 2.86 -9.07 3.66
C ALA A 140 1.88 -8.40 2.69
N LEU A 141 1.00 -7.56 3.22
CA LEU A 141 0.05 -6.75 2.47
C LEU A 141 0.07 -5.30 2.95
N ILE A 142 0.51 -4.39 2.10
CA ILE A 142 0.47 -2.97 2.37
C ILE A 142 -0.86 -2.44 1.83
N THR A 143 -1.75 -2.07 2.73
CA THR A 143 -3.14 -1.72 2.41
C THR A 143 -3.41 -0.24 2.39
N ARG A 144 -2.57 0.53 3.02
CA ARG A 144 -2.75 1.98 3.17
C ARG A 144 -4.19 2.33 3.56
N ASP A 145 -4.82 3.23 2.80
CA ASP A 145 -6.16 3.75 3.10
C ASP A 145 -7.31 2.86 2.63
N VAL A 146 -7.00 1.64 2.20
CA VAL A 146 -8.02 0.61 1.95
C VAL A 146 -8.45 -0.08 3.24
N LEU A 147 -7.49 -0.55 4.06
CA LEU A 147 -7.77 -1.27 5.29
C LEU A 147 -6.79 -0.85 6.40
N PHE A 148 -7.31 -0.36 7.52
CA PHE A 148 -6.56 -0.05 8.73
C PHE A 148 -6.72 -1.15 9.78
N VAL A 149 -5.90 -1.10 10.80
CA VAL A 149 -6.11 -1.91 12.00
C VAL A 149 -7.37 -1.44 12.72
N GLY A 150 -8.40 -2.28 12.71
CA GLY A 150 -9.70 -2.02 13.35
C GLY A 150 -10.63 -1.05 12.61
N SER A 151 -10.31 -0.61 11.39
CA SER A 151 -11.17 0.25 10.56
C SER A 151 -10.77 0.18 9.08
N CYS A 152 -11.31 1.07 8.25
CA CYS A 152 -10.88 1.26 6.86
C CYS A 152 -10.88 2.75 6.50
N GLY A 153 -10.29 3.10 5.37
CA GLY A 153 -10.22 4.44 4.85
C GLY A 153 -11.59 5.11 4.63
N GLY A 154 -11.58 6.41 4.44
CA GLY A 154 -12.78 7.20 4.16
C GLY A 154 -13.39 6.86 2.80
N VAL A 155 -14.72 6.93 2.70
CA VAL A 155 -15.47 6.73 1.45
C VAL A 155 -16.45 7.86 1.19
N SER A 156 -16.11 9.06 1.67
CA SER A 156 -16.90 10.30 1.51
C SER A 156 -16.16 11.40 0.76
N TYR A 157 -14.98 11.11 0.24
CA TYR A 157 -14.18 12.05 -0.55
C TYR A 157 -14.61 12.05 -2.03
N PRO A 158 -14.29 13.09 -2.80
CA PRO A 158 -14.51 13.08 -4.23
C PRO A 158 -13.83 11.87 -4.90
N GLY A 159 -14.58 11.11 -5.69
CA GLY A 159 -14.11 9.90 -6.36
C GLY A 159 -14.16 8.62 -5.52
N SER A 160 -14.41 8.69 -4.20
CA SER A 160 -14.59 7.48 -3.39
C SER A 160 -15.90 6.77 -3.69
N ASP A 161 -15.91 5.43 -3.52
CA ASP A 161 -17.06 4.56 -3.81
C ASP A 161 -17.23 3.50 -2.72
N PRO A 162 -18.29 3.63 -1.86
CA PRO A 162 -18.56 2.63 -0.83
C PRO A 162 -18.80 1.21 -1.36
N ALA A 163 -19.43 1.07 -2.54
CA ALA A 163 -19.71 -0.24 -3.11
C ALA A 163 -18.42 -0.92 -3.60
N ALA A 164 -17.56 -0.15 -4.26
CA ALA A 164 -16.22 -0.62 -4.64
C ALA A 164 -15.37 -0.98 -3.41
N MET A 165 -15.46 -0.21 -2.32
CA MET A 165 -14.75 -0.53 -1.08
C MET A 165 -15.22 -1.86 -0.48
N VAL A 166 -16.53 -2.10 -0.42
CA VAL A 166 -17.07 -3.39 0.07
C VAL A 166 -16.56 -4.54 -0.79
N ASP A 167 -16.63 -4.41 -2.12
CA ASP A 167 -16.10 -5.44 -3.04
C ASP A 167 -14.60 -5.69 -2.83
N THR A 168 -13.82 -4.64 -2.71
CA THR A 168 -12.38 -4.71 -2.41
C THR A 168 -12.12 -5.45 -1.11
N LEU A 169 -12.76 -5.04 -0.03
CA LEU A 169 -12.56 -5.64 1.30
C LEU A 169 -12.99 -7.09 1.35
N GLN A 170 -14.20 -7.42 0.84
CA GLN A 170 -14.79 -8.76 0.98
C GLN A 170 -14.22 -9.77 -0.02
N ARG A 171 -14.01 -9.39 -1.27
CA ARG A 171 -13.63 -10.33 -2.31
C ARG A 171 -12.15 -10.32 -2.64
N LYS A 172 -11.56 -9.12 -2.82
CA LYS A 172 -10.14 -9.05 -3.22
C LYS A 172 -9.22 -9.38 -2.04
N LEU A 173 -9.41 -8.70 -0.90
CA LEU A 173 -8.59 -8.98 0.28
C LEU A 173 -8.99 -10.30 0.97
N GLY A 174 -10.29 -10.66 0.97
CA GLY A 174 -10.79 -11.91 1.50
C GLY A 174 -10.32 -13.17 0.76
N GLY A 175 -9.76 -13.02 -0.44
CA GLY A 175 -9.15 -14.11 -1.21
C GLY A 175 -7.68 -14.38 -0.88
N LEU A 176 -7.05 -13.56 -0.03
CA LEU A 176 -5.65 -13.70 0.36
C LEU A 176 -5.49 -14.65 1.55
N PRO A 177 -4.30 -15.22 1.78
CA PRO A 177 -4.03 -16.07 2.92
C PRO A 177 -4.27 -15.34 4.25
N GLU A 178 -4.96 -15.98 5.19
CA GLU A 178 -5.38 -15.37 6.45
C GLU A 178 -4.21 -14.91 7.34
N GLN A 179 -3.06 -15.60 7.26
CA GLN A 179 -1.84 -15.26 8.01
C GLN A 179 -1.14 -14.01 7.49
N THR A 180 -1.53 -13.49 6.30
CA THR A 180 -0.89 -12.31 5.71
C THR A 180 -0.89 -11.14 6.67
N ARG A 181 0.30 -10.60 6.94
CA ARG A 181 0.49 -9.42 7.79
C ARG A 181 0.03 -8.17 7.07
N LEU A 182 -0.75 -7.36 7.77
CA LEU A 182 -1.30 -6.10 7.26
C LEU A 182 -0.45 -4.92 7.72
N TYR A 183 -0.10 -4.05 6.77
CA TYR A 183 0.58 -2.77 6.96
C TYR A 183 -0.36 -1.63 6.53
N PRO A 184 -0.98 -0.90 7.49
CA PRO A 184 -1.95 0.16 7.20
C PRO A 184 -1.28 1.48 6.81
N GLY A 185 -2.06 2.45 6.31
CA GLY A 185 -1.56 3.78 5.95
C GLY A 185 -1.30 4.70 7.13
N HIS A 186 -1.98 4.48 8.27
CA HIS A 186 -1.89 5.36 9.43
C HIS A 186 -1.90 4.60 10.74
N ALA A 187 -1.27 5.19 11.77
CA ALA A 187 -1.21 4.65 13.14
C ALA A 187 -2.52 4.90 13.94
N TYR A 188 -3.69 4.76 13.29
CA TYR A 188 -4.99 4.97 13.95
C TYR A 188 -5.46 3.76 14.76
N GLY A 189 -4.84 2.61 14.57
CA GLY A 189 -5.17 1.38 15.27
C GLY A 189 -4.46 1.22 16.62
N LYS A 190 -4.75 0.11 17.31
CA LYS A 190 -4.11 -0.22 18.59
C LYS A 190 -2.66 -0.71 18.42
N THR A 191 -2.33 -1.19 17.25
CA THR A 191 -1.01 -1.75 16.90
C THR A 191 -0.60 -1.21 15.52
N PRO A 192 0.71 -1.10 15.24
CA PRO A 192 1.18 -0.60 13.95
C PRO A 192 0.92 -1.57 12.78
N THR A 193 0.73 -2.85 13.06
CA THR A 193 0.42 -3.90 12.07
C THR A 193 -0.61 -4.85 12.63
N SER A 194 -1.24 -5.66 11.77
CA SER A 194 -2.21 -6.70 12.13
C SER A 194 -2.04 -7.93 11.23
N SER A 195 -3.04 -8.80 11.17
CA SER A 195 -3.15 -9.86 10.18
C SER A 195 -4.55 -9.87 9.58
N LEU A 196 -4.68 -10.38 8.34
CA LEU A 196 -6.01 -10.51 7.73
C LEU A 196 -6.94 -11.36 8.58
N MET A 197 -6.45 -12.45 9.18
CA MET A 197 -7.23 -13.31 10.10
C MET A 197 -7.84 -12.48 11.23
N TRP A 198 -7.03 -11.63 11.88
CA TRP A 198 -7.52 -10.81 13.01
C TRP A 198 -8.52 -9.76 12.55
N GLU A 199 -8.21 -9.09 11.44
CA GLU A 199 -9.09 -8.04 10.91
C GLU A 199 -10.43 -8.62 10.42
N PHE A 200 -10.44 -9.74 9.71
CA PHE A 200 -11.69 -10.40 9.32
C PHE A 200 -12.55 -10.84 10.52
N ALA A 201 -11.93 -11.19 11.64
CA ALA A 201 -12.63 -11.59 12.86
C ALA A 201 -13.14 -10.40 13.68
N THR A 202 -12.53 -9.21 13.61
CA THR A 202 -12.76 -8.14 14.59
C THR A 202 -13.01 -6.76 14.01
N ASN A 203 -12.62 -6.49 12.76
CA ASN A 203 -12.73 -5.17 12.15
C ASN A 203 -14.17 -4.85 11.74
N PRO A 204 -14.79 -3.80 12.29
CA PRO A 204 -16.18 -3.44 11.96
C PRO A 204 -16.43 -3.18 10.47
N ALA A 205 -15.42 -2.70 9.73
CA ALA A 205 -15.54 -2.48 8.28
C ALA A 205 -15.68 -3.80 7.52
N LEU A 206 -14.93 -4.83 7.94
CA LEU A 206 -14.99 -6.17 7.35
C LEU A 206 -16.20 -6.97 7.82
N LEU A 207 -16.65 -6.77 9.05
CA LEU A 207 -17.88 -7.38 9.58
C LEU A 207 -19.17 -6.77 8.99
N ALA A 208 -19.07 -5.61 8.34
CA ALA A 208 -20.15 -4.99 7.58
C ALA A 208 -20.16 -5.55 6.14
N ASP A 209 -20.68 -6.78 6.00
CA ASP A 209 -20.61 -7.63 4.81
C ASP A 209 -21.60 -7.26 3.67
N SER A 210 -22.40 -6.21 3.83
CA SER A 210 -23.25 -5.65 2.79
C SER A 210 -23.06 -4.14 2.66
N LEU A 211 -23.43 -3.60 1.49
CA LEU A 211 -23.31 -2.16 1.21
C LEU A 211 -24.08 -1.31 2.23
N GLU A 212 -25.28 -1.73 2.61
CA GLU A 212 -26.13 -1.03 3.58
C GLU A 212 -25.47 -1.00 4.96
N ARG A 213 -24.97 -2.14 5.43
CA ARG A 213 -24.28 -2.26 6.73
C ARG A 213 -22.98 -1.45 6.73
N PHE A 214 -22.23 -1.50 5.64
CA PHE A 214 -21.00 -0.74 5.48
C PHE A 214 -21.27 0.77 5.45
N CYS A 215 -22.26 1.23 4.67
CA CYS A 215 -22.65 2.64 4.65
C CYS A 215 -23.16 3.13 6.01
N ALA A 216 -23.89 2.29 6.74
CA ALA A 216 -24.32 2.61 8.11
C ALA A 216 -23.10 2.73 9.06
N TYR A 217 -22.13 1.82 8.97
CA TYR A 217 -20.90 1.89 9.73
C TYR A 217 -20.10 3.17 9.41
N LYS A 218 -19.89 3.47 8.13
CA LYS A 218 -19.15 4.67 7.68
C LYS A 218 -19.97 5.98 7.81
N LYS A 219 -21.25 5.91 8.18
CA LYS A 219 -22.20 7.04 8.27
C LYS A 219 -22.30 7.82 6.96
N VAL A 220 -22.29 7.11 5.84
CA VAL A 220 -22.45 7.66 4.49
C VAL A 220 -23.78 7.18 3.90
N ARG A 221 -24.28 7.92 2.89
CA ARG A 221 -25.50 7.55 2.19
C ARG A 221 -25.23 6.35 1.27
N VAL A 222 -26.17 5.40 1.23
CA VAL A 222 -26.13 4.31 0.25
C VAL A 222 -26.27 4.91 -1.15
N PRO A 223 -25.36 4.62 -2.09
CA PRO A 223 -25.52 5.04 -3.48
C PRO A 223 -26.83 4.51 -4.08
N GLY A 224 -27.53 5.36 -4.84
CA GLY A 224 -28.77 5.01 -5.49
C GLY A 224 -28.57 4.25 -6.80
#